data_c06c9eba6ff68dbac26fdd9e5d2cd71a
#
_entry.id   c06c9eba6ff68dbac26fdd9e5d2cd71a
#
_cell.length_a   1.000
_cell.length_b   1.000
_cell.length_c   1.000
_cell.angle_alpha   90.00
_cell.angle_beta   90.00
_cell.angle_gamma   90.00
#
_symmetry.space_group_name_H-M   'P 1'
#
loop_
_entity.id
_entity.type
_entity.pdbx_description
1 polymer ?
#
loop_
_entity_poly.entity_id
_entity_poly.type
_entity_poly.pdbx_seq_one_letter_code
_entity_poly.pdbx_strand_id
1 'polypeptide(L)'
;MDHRYISICGMTEKELLANFKEGINELAEANGDTEEATIAKLKARYDGYHFEENTVGIYNPFSVLNTLAKSRYDDYWFKANTHTFLFDILKKHDYCITEFSKAQIKANMMNNVDFNPFLDIYLSGYLTIKSYDERFKNYQLGIPNKEIEEGILNILQPLFKQN
;
A
#
# COMPACT_ATOMS: atom_id res chain seq x y z
N MET A 1 -11.07 15.41 7.08
CA MET A 1 -9.70 15.42 7.69
C MET A 1 -9.00 16.68 7.20
N ASP A 2 -8.19 17.36 8.02
CA ASP A 2 -7.51 18.59 7.59
C ASP A 2 -6.31 18.20 6.72
N HIS A 3 -6.24 18.69 5.47
CA HIS A 3 -5.17 18.40 4.51
C HIS A 3 -3.74 18.63 5.05
N ARG A 4 -3.61 19.46 6.09
CA ARG A 4 -2.31 19.75 6.74
C ARG A 4 -1.73 18.55 7.50
N TYR A 5 -2.52 17.53 7.81
CA TYR A 5 -2.13 16.38 8.64
C TYR A 5 -2.08 15.05 7.87
N ILE A 6 -2.30 15.07 6.56
CA ILE A 6 -2.33 13.85 5.73
C ILE A 6 -1.00 13.10 5.76
N SER A 7 0.13 13.80 5.90
CA SER A 7 1.47 13.20 5.92
C SER A 7 1.94 12.73 7.30
N ILE A 8 1.16 12.92 8.38
CA ILE A 8 1.60 12.56 9.75
C ILE A 8 1.88 11.07 9.90
N CYS A 9 1.14 10.22 9.18
CA CYS A 9 1.26 8.76 9.29
C CYS A 9 2.14 8.13 8.19
N GLY A 10 2.84 8.94 7.39
CA GLY A 10 3.64 8.45 6.27
C GLY A 10 4.78 9.41 5.90
N MET A 11 5.44 9.13 4.79
CA MET A 11 6.54 9.93 4.25
C MET A 11 6.17 10.40 2.84
N THR A 12 6.24 11.70 2.59
CA THR A 12 6.09 12.25 1.24
C THR A 12 7.38 12.07 0.43
N GLU A 13 7.27 12.08 -0.91
CA GLU A 13 8.45 12.04 -1.79
C GLU A 13 9.40 13.20 -1.51
N LYS A 14 8.85 14.38 -1.23
CA LYS A 14 9.65 15.57 -0.87
C LYS A 14 10.48 15.35 0.39
N GLU A 15 9.89 14.77 1.42
CA GLU A 15 10.59 14.43 2.67
C GLU A 15 11.63 13.34 2.46
N LEU A 16 11.32 12.31 1.67
CA LEU A 16 12.27 11.26 1.30
C LEU A 16 13.51 11.85 0.62
N LEU A 17 13.33 12.65 -0.42
CA LEU A 17 14.42 13.24 -1.19
C LEU A 17 15.23 14.27 -0.38
N ALA A 18 14.57 15.01 0.52
CA ALA A 18 15.23 16.03 1.34
C ALA A 18 16.09 15.43 2.47
N ASN A 19 15.66 14.30 3.05
CA ASN A 19 16.28 13.78 4.28
C ASN A 19 17.11 12.51 4.08
N PHE A 20 16.96 11.79 2.96
CA PHE A 20 17.56 10.45 2.77
C PHE A 20 18.37 10.31 1.50
N LYS A 21 18.89 11.42 0.97
CA LYS A 21 19.67 11.44 -0.29
C LYS A 21 20.87 10.50 -0.23
N GLU A 22 21.60 10.48 0.88
CA GLU A 22 22.76 9.59 1.07
C GLU A 22 22.35 8.11 1.01
N GLY A 23 21.31 7.72 1.74
CA GLY A 23 20.78 6.35 1.69
C GLY A 23 20.24 5.94 0.32
N ILE A 24 19.67 6.89 -0.45
CA ILE A 24 19.24 6.63 -1.83
C ILE A 24 20.47 6.33 -2.72
N ASN A 25 21.55 7.09 -2.57
CA ASN A 25 22.79 6.86 -3.33
C ASN A 25 23.44 5.53 -2.96
N GLU A 26 23.52 5.19 -1.68
CA GLU A 26 24.02 3.88 -1.22
C GLU A 26 23.19 2.72 -1.76
N LEU A 27 21.85 2.88 -1.77
CA LEU A 27 20.95 1.89 -2.36
C LEU A 27 21.16 1.75 -3.88
N ALA A 28 21.37 2.87 -4.58
CA ALA A 28 21.66 2.90 -6.01
C ALA A 28 22.95 2.14 -6.33
N GLU A 29 24.03 2.46 -5.62
CA GLU A 29 25.35 1.77 -5.78
C GLU A 29 25.25 0.26 -5.51
N ALA A 30 24.58 -0.11 -4.40
CA ALA A 30 24.44 -1.53 -4.02
C ALA A 30 23.65 -2.35 -5.06
N ASN A 31 22.76 -1.72 -5.83
CA ASN A 31 21.93 -2.39 -6.82
C ASN A 31 22.37 -2.13 -8.27
N GLY A 32 23.42 -1.33 -8.49
CA GLY A 32 23.89 -0.97 -9.83
C GLY A 32 22.94 -0.09 -10.62
N ASP A 33 22.15 0.73 -9.92
CA ASP A 33 21.13 1.63 -10.49
C ASP A 33 21.63 3.07 -10.52
N THR A 34 20.95 3.91 -11.31
CA THR A 34 21.07 5.38 -11.19
C THR A 34 20.18 5.89 -10.04
N GLU A 35 20.43 7.12 -9.57
CA GLU A 35 19.60 7.78 -8.55
C GLU A 35 18.12 7.83 -9.00
N GLU A 36 17.86 8.23 -10.25
CA GLU A 36 16.52 8.31 -10.82
C GLU A 36 15.82 6.95 -10.88
N ALA A 37 16.54 5.91 -11.28
CA ALA A 37 16.00 4.55 -11.32
C ALA A 37 15.69 4.03 -9.91
N THR A 38 16.51 4.37 -8.94
CA THR A 38 16.32 4.02 -7.52
C THR A 38 15.08 4.70 -6.96
N ILE A 39 14.91 6.00 -7.20
CA ILE A 39 13.72 6.76 -6.78
C ILE A 39 12.45 6.17 -7.43
N ALA A 40 12.49 5.85 -8.72
CA ALA A 40 11.37 5.22 -9.42
C ALA A 40 11.01 3.84 -8.84
N LYS A 41 12.01 3.04 -8.47
CA LYS A 41 11.80 1.73 -7.82
C LYS A 41 11.21 1.88 -6.41
N LEU A 42 11.72 2.81 -5.59
CA LEU A 42 11.18 3.13 -4.27
C LEU A 42 9.72 3.55 -4.38
N LYS A 43 9.41 4.43 -5.34
CA LYS A 43 8.05 4.91 -5.61
C LYS A 43 7.10 3.76 -5.98
N ALA A 44 7.46 2.97 -6.98
CA ALA A 44 6.64 1.85 -7.42
C ALA A 44 6.39 0.81 -6.33
N ARG A 45 7.36 0.64 -5.41
CA ARG A 45 7.31 -0.42 -4.42
C ARG A 45 6.65 -0.01 -3.12
N TYR A 46 6.81 1.24 -2.65
CA TYR A 46 6.43 1.66 -1.30
C TYR A 46 5.55 2.91 -1.21
N ASP A 47 5.35 3.64 -2.31
CA ASP A 47 4.45 4.79 -2.39
C ASP A 47 3.01 4.34 -2.67
N GLY A 48 2.10 5.29 -2.80
CA GLY A 48 0.75 5.09 -3.32
C GLY A 48 -0.33 4.94 -2.28
N TYR A 49 -0.05 5.16 -1.00
CA TYR A 49 -1.09 5.31 0.01
C TYR A 49 -1.75 6.68 -0.10
N HIS A 50 -3.08 6.71 -0.12
CA HIS A 50 -3.89 7.91 -0.16
C HIS A 50 -4.95 7.84 0.93
N PHE A 51 -5.02 8.87 1.76
CA PHE A 51 -6.02 9.01 2.82
C PHE A 51 -7.24 9.82 2.38
N GLU A 52 -7.11 10.55 1.28
CA GLU A 52 -8.17 11.29 0.61
C GLU A 52 -7.95 11.22 -0.90
N GLU A 53 -9.00 11.49 -1.67
CA GLU A 53 -8.93 11.62 -3.11
C GLU A 53 -8.03 12.79 -3.54
N ASN A 54 -7.40 12.68 -4.71
CA ASN A 54 -6.57 13.73 -5.31
C ASN A 54 -5.41 14.22 -4.42
N THR A 55 -4.98 13.44 -3.43
CA THR A 55 -3.81 13.73 -2.61
C THR A 55 -2.55 13.12 -3.22
N VAL A 56 -1.39 13.66 -2.84
CA VAL A 56 -0.10 13.04 -3.18
C VAL A 56 0.01 11.66 -2.53
N GLY A 57 0.68 10.74 -3.20
CA GLY A 57 1.00 9.43 -2.63
C GLY A 57 1.90 9.57 -1.41
N ILE A 58 1.68 8.69 -0.44
CA ILE A 58 2.45 8.63 0.79
C ILE A 58 3.18 7.29 0.82
N TYR A 59 4.49 7.33 1.05
CA TYR A 59 5.32 6.15 1.23
C TYR A 59 5.06 5.47 2.57
N ASN A 60 5.16 4.14 2.59
CA ASN A 60 5.27 3.38 3.83
C ASN A 60 6.66 3.62 4.45
N PRO A 61 6.78 4.37 5.55
CA PRO A 61 8.08 4.72 6.11
C PRO A 61 8.82 3.50 6.65
N PHE A 62 8.14 2.49 7.17
CA PHE A 62 8.77 1.27 7.68
C PHE A 62 9.53 0.53 6.57
N SER A 63 8.90 0.33 5.41
CA SER A 63 9.54 -0.36 4.28
C SER A 63 10.66 0.47 3.66
N VAL A 64 10.46 1.78 3.48
CA VAL A 64 11.49 2.69 2.95
C VAL A 64 12.72 2.69 3.85
N LEU A 65 12.57 2.92 5.15
CA LEU A 65 13.70 3.00 6.08
C LEU A 65 14.48 1.68 6.17
N ASN A 66 13.78 0.53 6.17
CA ASN A 66 14.45 -0.77 6.11
C ASN A 66 15.19 -1.00 4.79
N THR A 67 14.62 -0.58 3.67
CA THR A 67 15.26 -0.67 2.34
C THR A 67 16.55 0.15 2.31
N LEU A 68 16.52 1.39 2.77
CA LEU A 68 17.69 2.26 2.82
C LEU A 68 18.74 1.71 3.80
N ALA A 69 18.33 1.34 5.02
CA ALA A 69 19.27 0.82 6.03
C ALA A 69 19.95 -0.49 5.63
N LYS A 70 19.32 -1.31 4.79
CA LYS A 70 19.85 -2.62 4.34
C LYS A 70 20.36 -2.59 2.90
N SER A 71 20.28 -1.47 2.21
CA SER A 71 20.61 -1.28 0.80
C SER A 71 20.03 -2.37 -0.12
N ARG A 72 18.82 -2.84 0.23
CA ARG A 72 18.14 -3.94 -0.47
C ARG A 72 16.62 -3.76 -0.47
N TYR A 73 15.99 -3.95 -1.63
CA TYR A 73 14.52 -4.01 -1.77
C TYR A 73 13.98 -5.32 -1.23
N ASP A 74 12.92 -5.24 -0.42
CA ASP A 74 12.19 -6.42 0.10
C ASP A 74 10.77 -6.01 0.56
N ASP A 75 9.91 -6.98 0.88
CA ASP A 75 8.55 -6.77 1.39
C ASP A 75 8.56 -6.62 2.91
N TYR A 76 9.22 -5.58 3.40
CA TYR A 76 9.52 -5.44 4.83
C TYR A 76 8.27 -5.33 5.70
N TRP A 77 7.32 -4.46 5.32
CA TRP A 77 6.09 -4.28 6.07
C TRP A 77 5.22 -5.53 5.98
N PHE A 78 5.13 -6.10 4.77
CA PHE A 78 4.33 -7.28 4.54
C PHE A 78 4.87 -8.48 5.34
N LYS A 79 6.17 -8.73 5.31
CA LYS A 79 6.81 -9.83 6.06
C LYS A 79 6.78 -9.64 7.58
N ALA A 80 6.73 -8.39 8.07
CA ALA A 80 6.68 -8.10 9.50
C ALA A 80 5.31 -8.34 10.13
N ASN A 81 4.26 -8.48 9.34
CA ASN A 81 2.88 -8.63 9.80
C ASN A 81 2.38 -10.08 9.69
N THR A 82 1.41 -10.42 10.53
CA THR A 82 0.68 -11.68 10.43
C THR A 82 -0.55 -11.47 9.55
N HIS A 83 -0.67 -12.24 8.45
CA HIS A 83 -1.71 -12.05 7.44
C HIS A 83 -2.89 -13.03 7.60
N THR A 84 -3.05 -13.68 8.75
CA THR A 84 -4.12 -14.65 9.01
C THR A 84 -5.49 -14.06 8.71
N PHE A 85 -5.74 -12.85 9.19
CA PHE A 85 -7.00 -12.14 8.94
C PHE A 85 -7.29 -11.96 7.44
N LEU A 86 -6.29 -11.49 6.68
CA LEU A 86 -6.45 -11.30 5.23
C LEU A 86 -6.69 -12.65 4.54
N PHE A 87 -5.92 -13.68 4.89
CA PHE A 87 -6.08 -15.02 4.35
C PHE A 87 -7.48 -15.58 4.61
N ASP A 88 -8.00 -15.42 5.84
CA ASP A 88 -9.33 -15.89 6.23
C ASP A 88 -10.44 -15.19 5.45
N ILE A 89 -10.33 -13.87 5.26
CA ILE A 89 -11.29 -13.09 4.44
C ILE A 89 -11.25 -13.57 2.99
N LEU A 90 -10.05 -13.66 2.39
CA LEU A 90 -9.89 -14.08 0.99
C LEU A 90 -10.48 -15.46 0.74
N LYS A 91 -10.17 -16.40 1.64
CA LYS A 91 -10.68 -17.76 1.57
C LYS A 91 -12.20 -17.85 1.77
N LYS A 92 -12.73 -17.11 2.75
CA LYS A 92 -14.17 -17.14 3.07
C LYS A 92 -15.04 -16.61 1.95
N HIS A 93 -14.56 -15.60 1.21
CA HIS A 93 -15.32 -14.91 0.18
C HIS A 93 -14.88 -15.28 -1.25
N ASP A 94 -13.94 -16.23 -1.39
CA ASP A 94 -13.38 -16.65 -2.69
C ASP A 94 -12.87 -15.46 -3.53
N TYR A 95 -12.29 -14.47 -2.85
CA TYR A 95 -11.79 -13.28 -3.51
C TYR A 95 -10.47 -13.55 -4.23
N CYS A 96 -10.39 -13.09 -5.47
CA CYS A 96 -9.14 -13.00 -6.21
C CYS A 96 -8.61 -11.54 -6.23
N ILE A 97 -7.37 -11.37 -6.65
CA ILE A 97 -6.72 -10.04 -6.66
C ILE A 97 -7.46 -9.02 -7.53
N THR A 98 -8.16 -9.47 -8.57
CA THR A 98 -8.96 -8.61 -9.45
C THR A 98 -10.17 -7.97 -8.75
N GLU A 99 -10.66 -8.57 -7.67
CA GLU A 99 -11.76 -7.99 -6.89
C GLU A 99 -11.31 -6.73 -6.15
N PHE A 100 -10.04 -6.63 -5.78
CA PHE A 100 -9.49 -5.43 -5.12
C PHE A 100 -9.51 -4.19 -6.02
N SER A 101 -9.37 -4.36 -7.34
CA SER A 101 -9.47 -3.25 -8.29
C SER A 101 -10.92 -2.76 -8.48
N LYS A 102 -11.90 -3.57 -8.06
CA LYS A 102 -13.34 -3.24 -8.12
C LYS A 102 -13.90 -2.89 -6.74
N ALA A 103 -13.09 -2.97 -5.70
CA ALA A 103 -13.53 -2.73 -4.33
C ALA A 103 -14.04 -1.30 -4.14
N GLN A 104 -15.23 -1.15 -3.61
CA GLN A 104 -15.86 0.12 -3.33
C GLN A 104 -16.44 0.15 -1.91
N ILE A 105 -16.32 1.30 -1.25
CA ILE A 105 -16.94 1.55 0.04
C ILE A 105 -17.78 2.83 -0.04
N LYS A 106 -19.01 2.78 0.47
CA LYS A 106 -19.82 3.99 0.61
C LYS A 106 -19.24 4.91 1.67
N ALA A 107 -19.21 6.20 1.42
CA ALA A 107 -18.67 7.20 2.35
C ALA A 107 -19.31 7.13 3.75
N ASN A 108 -20.60 6.80 3.85
CA ASN A 108 -21.28 6.63 5.14
C ASN A 108 -20.89 5.33 5.88
N MET A 109 -20.36 4.33 5.20
CA MET A 109 -19.91 3.08 5.85
C MET A 109 -18.58 3.25 6.59
N MET A 110 -17.78 4.25 6.27
CA MET A 110 -16.58 4.57 7.04
C MET A 110 -16.87 4.92 8.52
N ASN A 111 -18.10 5.29 8.82
CA ASN A 111 -18.57 5.63 10.17
C ASN A 111 -19.50 4.58 10.79
N ASN A 112 -19.84 3.51 10.07
CA ASN A 112 -20.75 2.46 10.52
C ASN A 112 -20.03 1.13 10.70
N VAL A 113 -20.33 0.44 11.79
CA VAL A 113 -19.74 -0.84 12.24
C VAL A 113 -20.32 -2.05 11.50
N ASP A 114 -21.04 -1.85 10.40
CA ASP A 114 -21.55 -2.96 9.60
C ASP A 114 -20.39 -3.70 8.93
N PHE A 115 -20.37 -5.02 9.05
CA PHE A 115 -19.31 -5.86 8.50
C PHE A 115 -19.18 -5.65 6.98
N ASN A 116 -18.08 -5.03 6.57
CA ASN A 116 -17.68 -4.87 5.18
C ASN A 116 -16.24 -5.35 5.01
N PRO A 117 -16.01 -6.51 4.35
CA PRO A 117 -14.66 -7.05 4.20
C PRO A 117 -13.66 -6.09 3.56
N PHE A 118 -14.08 -5.28 2.59
CA PHE A 118 -13.20 -4.31 1.94
C PHE A 118 -12.83 -3.14 2.86
N LEU A 119 -13.74 -2.73 3.75
CA LEU A 119 -13.43 -1.74 4.78
C LEU A 119 -12.36 -2.26 5.74
N ASP A 120 -12.52 -3.49 6.20
CA ASP A 120 -11.56 -4.12 7.12
C ASP A 120 -10.18 -4.30 6.46
N ILE A 121 -10.15 -4.71 5.18
CA ILE A 121 -8.92 -4.82 4.38
C ILE A 121 -8.26 -3.44 4.18
N TYR A 122 -9.06 -2.38 3.94
CA TYR A 122 -8.58 -1.00 3.84
C TYR A 122 -8.01 -0.49 5.16
N LEU A 123 -8.74 -0.65 6.27
CA LEU A 123 -8.29 -0.23 7.61
C LEU A 123 -7.04 -0.98 8.07
N SER A 124 -6.83 -2.18 7.58
CA SER A 124 -5.62 -2.98 7.84
C SER A 124 -4.44 -2.61 6.94
N GLY A 125 -4.57 -1.64 6.03
CA GLY A 125 -3.48 -1.12 5.20
C GLY A 125 -3.18 -1.89 3.92
N TYR A 126 -4.01 -2.87 3.53
CA TYR A 126 -3.83 -3.60 2.27
C TYR A 126 -4.46 -2.91 1.06
N LEU A 127 -5.39 -1.99 1.30
CA LEU A 127 -5.99 -1.17 0.26
C LEU A 127 -5.82 0.31 0.57
N THR A 128 -5.99 1.14 -0.43
CA THR A 128 -5.95 2.60 -0.34
C THR A 128 -7.06 3.22 -1.19
N ILE A 129 -7.40 4.48 -0.94
CA ILE A 129 -8.35 5.24 -1.76
C ILE A 129 -7.69 5.56 -3.10
N LYS A 130 -8.34 5.23 -4.21
CA LYS A 130 -7.90 5.57 -5.57
C LYS A 130 -8.68 6.73 -6.16
N SER A 131 -9.99 6.80 -5.89
CA SER A 131 -10.86 7.88 -6.33
C SER A 131 -12.14 7.94 -5.51
N TYR A 132 -12.89 9.02 -5.66
CA TYR A 132 -14.21 9.21 -5.07
C TYR A 132 -15.23 9.54 -6.15
N ASP A 133 -16.36 8.85 -6.13
CA ASP A 133 -17.48 9.13 -7.00
C ASP A 133 -18.51 9.99 -6.23
N GLU A 134 -18.57 11.29 -6.57
CA GLU A 134 -19.49 12.24 -5.91
C GLU A 134 -20.97 11.90 -6.15
N ARG A 135 -21.29 11.31 -7.31
CA ARG A 135 -22.67 10.97 -7.67
C ARG A 135 -23.22 9.84 -6.81
N PHE A 136 -22.40 8.79 -6.60
CA PHE A 136 -22.79 7.62 -5.82
C PHE A 136 -22.27 7.66 -4.39
N LYS A 137 -21.45 8.66 -4.05
CA LYS A 137 -20.78 8.81 -2.74
C LYS A 137 -20.01 7.56 -2.35
N ASN A 138 -19.26 7.01 -3.30
CA ASN A 138 -18.45 5.82 -3.13
C ASN A 138 -16.96 6.14 -3.27
N TYR A 139 -16.15 5.59 -2.38
CA TYR A 139 -14.69 5.49 -2.57
C TYR A 139 -14.35 4.24 -3.38
N GLN A 140 -13.61 4.42 -4.45
CA GLN A 140 -12.95 3.32 -5.16
C GLN A 140 -11.66 3.01 -4.43
N LEU A 141 -11.49 1.76 -4.03
CA LEU A 141 -10.27 1.27 -3.41
C LEU A 141 -9.38 0.56 -4.43
N GLY A 142 -8.12 0.36 -4.05
CA GLY A 142 -7.17 -0.44 -4.82
C GLY A 142 -5.89 -0.71 -4.04
N ILE A 143 -5.07 -1.60 -4.56
CA ILE A 143 -3.78 -1.95 -3.98
C ILE A 143 -2.87 -0.72 -4.06
N PRO A 144 -2.18 -0.32 -2.97
CA PRO A 144 -1.35 0.88 -2.96
C PRO A 144 -0.11 0.75 -3.86
N ASN A 145 0.61 -0.34 -3.78
CA ASN A 145 1.94 -0.48 -4.37
C ASN A 145 2.33 -1.95 -4.60
N LYS A 146 3.52 -2.16 -5.17
CA LYS A 146 4.04 -3.50 -5.50
C LYS A 146 4.32 -4.37 -4.29
N GLU A 147 4.75 -3.81 -3.16
CA GLU A 147 4.98 -4.59 -1.94
C GLU A 147 3.70 -5.33 -1.52
N ILE A 148 2.58 -4.58 -1.48
CA ILE A 148 1.30 -5.15 -1.09
C ILE A 148 0.74 -6.10 -2.16
N GLU A 149 0.87 -5.75 -3.45
CA GLU A 149 0.43 -6.60 -4.56
C GLU A 149 1.13 -7.96 -4.54
N GLU A 150 2.47 -7.97 -4.49
CA GLU A 150 3.29 -9.18 -4.44
C GLU A 150 3.00 -10.00 -3.17
N GLY A 151 2.83 -9.32 -2.03
CA GLY A 151 2.49 -9.96 -0.77
C GLY A 151 1.13 -10.66 -0.82
N ILE A 152 0.09 -10.02 -1.35
CA ILE A 152 -1.24 -10.63 -1.51
C ILE A 152 -1.18 -11.82 -2.47
N LEU A 153 -0.47 -11.69 -3.60
CA LEU A 153 -0.28 -12.81 -4.54
C LEU A 153 0.38 -14.01 -3.87
N ASN A 154 1.38 -13.78 -3.02
CA ASN A 154 2.06 -14.84 -2.27
C ASN A 154 1.11 -15.56 -1.28
N ILE A 155 0.20 -14.82 -0.64
CA ILE A 155 -0.84 -15.41 0.23
C ILE A 155 -1.83 -16.26 -0.58
N LEU A 156 -2.20 -15.81 -1.78
CA LEU A 156 -3.16 -16.49 -2.63
C LEU A 156 -2.60 -17.76 -3.31
N GLN A 157 -1.27 -17.83 -3.53
CA GLN A 157 -0.65 -18.98 -4.20
C GLN A 157 -1.08 -20.37 -3.68
N PRO A 158 -1.13 -20.63 -2.35
CA PRO A 158 -1.58 -21.91 -1.84
C PRO A 158 -3.03 -22.25 -2.17
N LEU A 159 -3.90 -21.24 -2.33
CA LEU A 159 -5.31 -21.43 -2.67
C LEU A 159 -5.49 -21.89 -4.12
N PHE A 160 -4.63 -21.46 -5.04
CA PHE A 160 -4.68 -21.86 -6.45
C PHE A 160 -4.07 -23.27 -6.71
N LYS A 161 -3.26 -23.79 -5.80
CA LYS A 161 -2.65 -25.12 -5.93
C LYS A 161 -3.53 -26.27 -5.43
N GLN A 162 -4.71 -25.97 -4.89
CA GLN A 162 -5.64 -26.97 -4.34
C GLN A 162 -6.81 -27.33 -5.28
N ASN A 163 -6.80 -26.81 -6.52
CA ASN A 163 -7.78 -27.14 -7.57
C ASN A 163 -7.15 -27.96 -8.69
#